data_2fb88c1893c271b59f5c8f14df865e73
#
_entry.id   2fb88c1893c271b59f5c8f14df865e73
#
_cell.length_a   1.000
_cell.length_b   1.000
_cell.length_c   1.000
_cell.angle_alpha   90.00
_cell.angle_beta   90.00
_cell.angle_gamma   90.00
#
_symmetry.space_group_name_H-M   'P 1'
#
loop_
_entity.id
_entity.type
_entity.pdbx_description
1 polymer ?
#
loop_
_entity_poly.entity_id
_entity_poly.type
_entity_poly.pdbx_seq_one_letter_code
_entity_poly.pdbx_strand_id
1 'polypeptide(L)' 'MRFEVNGEERSVESGSLTVLQLLVDEGLIKASCCEPRVGIAVAINESIIPRSRWDKVVIQPDDNVDLFQAIAGG' A
#
# COMPACT_ATOMS: atom_id res chain seq x y z
N MET A 1 -0.10 7.82 13.83
CA MET A 1 -0.55 8.27 12.50
C MET A 1 -1.77 7.47 12.07
N ARG A 2 -2.78 8.14 11.58
CA ARG A 2 -4.00 7.50 11.07
C ARG A 2 -4.19 7.79 9.60
N PHE A 3 -4.67 6.79 8.88
CA PHE A 3 -5.00 6.91 7.47
C PHE A 3 -6.05 5.85 7.14
N GLU A 4 -6.60 5.87 5.93
CA GLU A 4 -7.60 4.90 5.52
C GLU A 4 -7.06 3.98 4.44
N VAL A 5 -7.41 2.71 4.53
CA VAL A 5 -7.09 1.71 3.51
C VAL A 5 -8.40 1.05 3.08
N ASN A 6 -8.77 1.25 1.82
CA ASN A 6 -10.02 0.71 1.27
C ASN A 6 -11.24 1.09 2.12
N GLY A 7 -11.25 2.33 2.62
CA GLY A 7 -12.35 2.82 3.42
C GLY A 7 -12.29 2.42 4.89
N GLU A 8 -11.28 1.66 5.30
CA GLU A 8 -11.11 1.25 6.68
C GLU A 8 -10.00 2.05 7.35
N GLU A 9 -10.25 2.54 8.53
CA GLU A 9 -9.25 3.30 9.27
C GLU A 9 -8.13 2.39 9.74
N ARG A 10 -6.90 2.82 9.52
CA ARG A 10 -5.71 2.17 10.03
C ARG A 10 -4.95 3.13 10.91
N SER A 11 -4.32 2.60 11.96
CA SER A 11 -3.51 3.39 12.85
C SER A 11 -2.17 2.70 13.04
N VAL A 12 -1.09 3.46 12.90
CA VAL A 12 0.26 2.96 13.14
C VAL A 12 0.96 3.88 14.11
N GLU A 13 1.87 3.33 14.90
CA GLU A 13 2.62 4.12 15.88
C GLU A 13 3.73 4.93 15.21
N SER A 14 4.21 4.46 14.07
CA SER A 14 5.26 5.15 13.34
C SER A 14 4.75 6.49 12.79
N GLY A 15 5.62 7.48 12.74
CA GLY A 15 5.29 8.76 12.14
C GLY A 15 5.38 8.76 10.62
N SER A 16 5.92 7.70 10.03
CA SER A 16 6.00 7.57 8.58
C SER A 16 5.89 6.11 8.19
N LEU A 17 5.33 5.87 7.01
CA LEU A 17 5.11 4.53 6.50
C LEU A 17 5.15 4.61 4.98
N THR A 18 6.00 3.80 4.34
CA THR A 18 6.02 3.75 2.89
C THR A 18 4.91 2.85 2.37
N VAL A 19 4.56 3.05 1.09
CA VAL A 19 3.57 2.19 0.44
C VAL A 19 4.03 0.73 0.49
N LEU A 20 5.31 0.50 0.22
CA LEU A 20 5.86 -0.86 0.26
C LEU A 20 5.68 -1.49 1.64
N GLN A 21 5.97 -0.75 2.70
CA GLN A 21 5.81 -1.24 4.06
C GLN A 21 4.36 -1.58 4.35
N LEU A 22 3.44 -0.75 3.89
CA LEU A 22 2.01 -1.04 4.07
C LEU A 22 1.62 -2.34 3.37
N LEU A 23 2.11 -2.57 2.15
CA LEU A 23 1.80 -3.79 1.42
C LEU A 23 2.33 -5.02 2.14
N VAL A 24 3.50 -4.91 2.75
CA VAL A 24 4.05 -6.00 3.56
C VAL A 24 3.18 -6.23 4.79
N ASP A 25 2.79 -5.16 5.47
CA ASP A 25 1.97 -5.26 6.68
C ASP A 25 0.59 -5.84 6.38
N GLU A 26 0.05 -5.57 5.20
CA GLU A 26 -1.25 -6.12 4.80
C GLU A 26 -1.14 -7.55 4.26
N GLY A 27 0.08 -8.07 4.16
CA GLY A 27 0.30 -9.43 3.69
C GLY A 27 0.21 -9.62 2.20
N LEU A 28 0.24 -8.53 1.43
CA LEU A 28 0.12 -8.59 -0.02
C LEU A 28 1.43 -8.94 -0.71
N ILE A 29 2.55 -8.61 -0.10
CA ILE A 29 3.87 -9.02 -0.59
C ILE A 29 4.72 -9.47 0.59
N LYS A 30 5.68 -10.34 0.29
CA LYS A 30 6.60 -10.81 1.32
C LYS A 30 7.76 -9.83 1.47
N ALA A 31 8.14 -9.55 2.71
CA ALA A 31 9.25 -8.65 2.98
C ALA A 31 10.55 -9.11 2.34
N SER A 32 10.71 -10.42 2.15
CA SER A 32 11.95 -10.98 1.63
C SER A 32 12.08 -10.92 0.12
N CYS A 33 11.00 -10.72 -0.64
CA CYS A 33 11.11 -10.76 -2.09
C CYS A 33 10.56 -9.53 -2.81
N CYS A 34 9.79 -8.72 -2.16
CA CYS A 34 9.26 -7.46 -2.72
C CYS A 34 8.54 -7.59 -4.06
N GLU A 35 8.23 -8.80 -4.48
CA GLU A 35 7.50 -9.03 -5.72
C GLU A 35 6.12 -9.57 -5.43
N PRO A 36 5.07 -8.89 -5.88
CA PRO A 36 3.72 -9.39 -5.67
C PRO A 36 3.47 -10.60 -6.57
N ARG A 37 2.73 -11.57 -6.04
CA ARG A 37 2.34 -12.74 -6.81
C ARG A 37 1.24 -12.44 -7.81
N VAL A 38 0.49 -11.42 -7.55
CA VAL A 38 -0.64 -11.00 -8.38
C VAL A 38 -0.46 -9.53 -8.69
N GLY A 39 -1.18 -9.05 -9.67
CA GLY A 39 -1.16 -7.63 -9.97
C GLY A 39 -1.73 -6.85 -8.79
N ILE A 40 -0.96 -5.90 -8.31
CA ILE A 40 -1.38 -5.01 -7.24
C ILE A 40 -1.34 -3.59 -7.76
N ALA A 41 -2.42 -2.86 -7.57
CA ALA A 41 -2.48 -1.44 -7.88
C ALA A 41 -2.70 -0.67 -6.58
N VAL A 42 -1.99 0.42 -6.44
CA VAL A 42 -2.08 1.28 -5.25
C VAL A 42 -2.43 2.68 -5.70
N ALA A 43 -3.39 3.28 -5.05
CA ALA A 43 -3.73 4.69 -5.26
C ALA A 43 -3.77 5.39 -3.92
N ILE A 44 -3.26 6.61 -3.88
CA ILE A 44 -3.34 7.45 -2.69
C ILE A 44 -4.05 8.74 -3.11
N ASN A 45 -5.18 9.02 -2.45
CA ASN A 45 -6.00 10.19 -2.77
C ASN A 45 -6.31 10.26 -4.27
N GLU A 46 -6.67 9.10 -4.83
CA GLU A 46 -7.04 8.94 -6.24
C GLU A 46 -5.87 9.04 -7.24
N SER A 47 -4.63 9.09 -6.73
CA SER A 47 -3.45 9.11 -7.59
C SER A 47 -2.78 7.75 -7.59
N ILE A 48 -2.64 7.16 -8.77
CA ILE A 48 -2.01 5.84 -8.90
C ILE A 48 -0.52 5.96 -8.59
N ILE A 49 -0.05 5.04 -7.75
CA ILE A 49 1.36 5.00 -7.36
C ILE A 49 2.02 3.82 -8.10
N PRO A 50 2.93 4.08 -9.03
CA PRO A 50 3.59 3.01 -9.74
C PRO A 50 4.46 2.16 -8.81
N ARG A 51 4.58 0.88 -9.14
CA ARG A 51 5.35 -0.06 -8.36
C ARG A 51 6.77 0.42 -8.07
N SER A 52 7.39 1.06 -9.05
CA SER A 52 8.76 1.56 -8.90
C SER A 52 8.91 2.63 -7.83
N ARG A 53 7.80 3.17 -7.34
CA ARG A 53 7.82 4.21 -6.32
C ARG A 53 7.31 3.76 -4.96
N TRP A 54 6.88 2.52 -4.83
CA TRP A 54 6.31 2.04 -3.57
C TRP A 54 7.26 2.19 -2.38
N ASP A 55 8.56 2.03 -2.62
CA ASP A 55 9.57 2.17 -1.56
C ASP A 55 9.95 3.61 -1.27
N LYS A 56 9.48 4.54 -2.09
CA LYS A 56 9.85 5.96 -1.97
C LYS A 56 8.68 6.84 -1.55
N VAL A 57 7.46 6.41 -1.84
CA VAL A 57 6.28 7.19 -1.49
C VAL A 57 5.89 6.91 -0.05
N VAL A 58 5.77 7.97 0.74
CA VAL A 58 5.43 7.90 2.15
C VAL A 58 3.96 8.26 2.31
N ILE A 59 3.24 7.43 3.06
CA ILE A 59 1.84 7.69 3.39
C ILE A 59 1.79 8.77 4.46
N GLN A 60 0.94 9.75 4.26
CA GLN A 60 0.76 10.86 5.19
C GLN A 60 -0.46 10.63 6.07
N PRO A 61 -0.55 11.31 7.23
CA PRO A 61 -1.75 11.23 8.04
C PRO A 61 -2.98 11.64 7.22
N ASP A 62 -4.07 10.94 7.44
CA ASP A 62 -5.36 11.19 6.79
C ASP A 62 -5.38 10.87 5.29
N ASP A 63 -4.33 10.24 4.77
CA ASP A 63 -4.35 9.79 3.38
C ASP A 63 -5.39 8.70 3.18
N ASN A 64 -5.98 8.71 1.99
CA ASN A 64 -6.94 7.69 1.60
C ASN A 64 -6.24 6.76 0.60
N VAL A 65 -5.91 5.56 1.06
CA VAL A 65 -5.16 4.59 0.27
C VAL A 65 -6.12 3.53 -0.27
N ASP A 66 -6.07 3.30 -1.57
CA ASP A 66 -6.86 2.24 -2.20
C ASP A 66 -5.91 1.16 -2.71
N LEU A 67 -6.16 -0.07 -2.30
CA LEU A 67 -5.38 -1.22 -2.71
C LEU A 67 -6.25 -2.14 -3.54
N PHE A 68 -5.80 -2.48 -4.73
CA PHE A 68 -6.51 -3.37 -5.64
C PHE A 68 -5.63 -4.57 -5.94
N GLN A 69 -6.22 -5.75 -5.93
CA GLN A 69 -5.55 -6.97 -6.35
C GLN A 69 -6.24 -7.53 -7.56
N ALA A 70 -5.48 -7.77 -8.63
CA ALA A 70 -5.96 -8.49 -9.79
C ALA A 70 -5.54 -9.93 -9.64
N ILE A 71 -6.49 -10.85 -9.73
CA ILE A 71 -6.18 -12.28 -9.65
C ILE A 71 -5.67 -12.72 -11.00
N ALA A 72 -4.40 -13.14 -11.04
CA ALA A 72 -3.79 -13.59 -12.27
C ALA A 72 -4.44 -14.89 -12.76
N GLY A 73 -4.70 -14.95 -14.03
CA GLY A 73 -5.27 -16.14 -14.65
C GLY A 73 -6.75 -16.35 -14.38
N GLY A 74 -7.33 -15.38 -13.72
CA GLY A 74 -8.77 -15.41 -13.45
C GLY A 74 -9.56 -15.10 -14.69
#